data_58645273726046a9d4628db416d7e98e
#
_entry.id   58645273726046a9d4628db416d7e98e
#
_cell.length_a   1.000
_cell.length_b   1.000
_cell.length_c   1.000
_cell.angle_alpha   90.00
_cell.angle_beta   90.00
_cell.angle_gamma   90.00
#
_symmetry.space_group_name_H-M   'P 1'
#
loop_
_entity.id
_entity.type
_entity.pdbx_description
1 polymer ?
#
loop_
_entity_poly.entity_id
_entity_poly.type
_entity_poly.pdbx_seq_one_letter_code
_entity_poly.pdbx_strand_id
1 'polypeptide(L)'
;MRILSLIGIIFCAVLSVNLHAAEPSKKSKSKISKTSPAAGPSYAKRQDAAIWADKVAQEYQLDEKWIKNQLTQARYIPSIPKLILPPTQINKKNWAAYQARFIEPKRIEAGVQFWKHNQKRLQEAEEKFGVPAWLVVGIIGVETFYGQHTGNFRTLDALSTLTFDFPSEHPRAKERQAFFSKELAHFLVLAHREKMKPISIKGSYAGALGLPQFMPSSWAQFAIDFDGDKHIDLFANKADVIGSVAN
;
A
#
# COMPACT_ATOMS: atom_id res chain seq x y z
N MET A 1 -22.61 27.71 -10.82
CA MET A 1 -21.29 27.98 -11.43
C MET A 1 -20.28 28.02 -10.31
N ARG A 2 -19.76 26.86 -9.88
CA ARG A 2 -18.57 26.66 -9.01
C ARG A 2 -18.12 25.22 -9.19
N ILE A 3 -17.52 24.95 -10.32
CA ILE A 3 -16.69 23.78 -10.58
C ILE A 3 -15.27 24.32 -10.49
N LEU A 4 -14.55 23.96 -9.47
CA LEU A 4 -13.07 23.93 -9.45
C LEU A 4 -12.61 23.60 -8.03
N SER A 5 -12.02 22.48 -7.89
CA SER A 5 -10.98 22.10 -6.92
C SER A 5 -11.29 20.80 -6.20
N LEU A 6 -11.14 19.71 -6.91
CA LEU A 6 -10.86 18.39 -6.30
C LEU A 6 -10.00 17.59 -7.29
N ILE A 7 -8.76 18.07 -7.48
CA ILE A 7 -7.69 17.18 -7.94
C ILE A 7 -7.12 16.57 -6.65
N GLY A 8 -7.83 15.59 -6.13
CA GLY A 8 -7.28 14.64 -5.20
C GLY A 8 -6.18 13.91 -5.94
N ILE A 9 -4.94 14.14 -5.52
CA ILE A 9 -3.75 13.47 -6.03
C ILE A 9 -3.91 11.99 -5.71
N ILE A 10 -4.40 11.22 -6.69
CA ILE A 10 -4.22 9.77 -6.72
C ILE A 10 -2.71 9.56 -6.87
N PHE A 11 -2.06 9.43 -5.75
CA PHE A 11 -0.64 9.13 -5.69
C PHE A 11 -0.51 7.62 -5.97
N CYS A 12 -0.61 7.23 -7.25
CA CYS A 12 -0.12 5.95 -7.70
C CYS A 12 1.32 5.84 -7.21
N ALA A 13 1.53 5.02 -6.19
CA ALA A 13 2.86 4.55 -5.83
C ALA A 13 3.35 3.72 -7.02
N VAL A 14 3.90 4.40 -8.03
CA VAL A 14 4.58 3.73 -9.15
C VAL A 14 5.72 2.93 -8.54
N LEU A 15 5.49 1.66 -8.34
CA LEU A 15 6.50 0.67 -7.99
C LEU A 15 7.59 0.72 -9.04
N SER A 16 8.66 1.46 -8.74
CA SER A 16 9.90 1.38 -9.51
C SER A 16 10.57 0.04 -9.21
N VAL A 17 10.08 -1.02 -9.85
CA VAL A 17 10.78 -2.30 -9.85
C VAL A 17 12.00 -2.13 -10.74
N ASN A 18 13.18 -2.04 -10.13
CA ASN A 18 14.45 -2.13 -10.82
C ASN A 18 14.57 -3.51 -11.46
N LEU A 19 14.36 -3.61 -12.76
CA LEU A 19 14.71 -4.78 -13.55
C LEU A 19 15.98 -4.46 -14.35
N HIS A 20 17.08 -5.07 -13.94
CA HIS A 20 18.24 -5.24 -14.81
C HIS A 20 17.82 -6.14 -15.99
N ALA A 21 17.96 -5.63 -17.19
CA ALA A 21 17.89 -6.44 -18.40
C ALA A 21 19.16 -7.31 -18.43
N ALA A 22 19.01 -8.59 -18.08
CA ALA A 22 20.01 -9.62 -18.34
C ALA A 22 19.57 -10.39 -19.58
N GLU A 23 20.52 -10.61 -20.48
CA GLU A 23 20.42 -11.46 -21.66
C GLU A 23 19.99 -12.90 -21.34
N PRO A 24 19.45 -13.67 -22.31
CA PRO A 24 18.88 -14.98 -22.03
C PRO A 24 19.97 -16.01 -21.80
N SER A 25 20.35 -16.24 -20.56
CA SER A 25 21.21 -17.37 -20.16
C SER A 25 20.34 -18.48 -19.56
N LYS A 26 20.63 -19.69 -20.01
CA LYS A 26 20.08 -21.00 -19.70
C LYS A 26 19.35 -21.20 -18.37
N LYS A 27 18.20 -21.90 -18.48
CA LYS A 27 17.34 -22.45 -17.46
C LYS A 27 18.06 -22.83 -16.15
N SER A 28 17.92 -21.99 -15.15
CA SER A 28 18.06 -22.38 -13.74
C SER A 28 16.69 -22.18 -13.10
N LYS A 29 16.10 -23.26 -12.61
CA LYS A 29 14.88 -23.23 -11.78
C LYS A 29 15.26 -22.63 -10.41
N SER A 30 15.31 -21.32 -10.28
CA SER A 30 15.42 -20.69 -8.98
C SER A 30 14.05 -20.79 -8.29
N LYS A 31 13.99 -21.59 -7.22
CA LYS A 31 12.91 -21.53 -6.22
C LYS A 31 12.92 -20.12 -5.66
N ILE A 32 11.95 -19.29 -6.04
CA ILE A 32 11.71 -18.00 -5.37
C ILE A 32 11.34 -18.33 -3.92
N SER A 33 12.31 -18.16 -3.04
CA SER A 33 12.13 -18.30 -1.62
C SER A 33 11.16 -17.21 -1.15
N LYS A 34 10.01 -17.60 -0.61
CA LYS A 34 9.02 -16.73 0.04
C LYS A 34 9.50 -16.29 1.44
N THR A 35 10.76 -16.00 1.62
CA THR A 35 11.26 -15.50 2.91
C THR A 35 10.93 -14.02 3.04
N SER A 36 10.30 -13.65 4.16
CA SER A 36 10.20 -12.25 4.57
C SER A 36 11.60 -11.62 4.61
N PRO A 37 11.76 -10.33 4.24
CA PRO A 37 13.05 -9.66 4.31
C PRO A 37 13.68 -9.82 5.70
N ALA A 38 15.00 -10.00 5.75
CA ALA A 38 15.73 -10.08 7.01
C ALA A 38 15.45 -8.81 7.83
N ALA A 39 14.92 -8.98 9.04
CA ALA A 39 14.55 -7.88 9.91
C ALA A 39 15.75 -7.47 10.78
N GLY A 40 15.96 -6.17 10.89
CA GLY A 40 16.97 -5.55 11.76
C GLY A 40 16.50 -5.33 13.20
N PRO A 41 17.13 -4.38 13.92
CA PRO A 41 16.81 -4.09 15.31
C PRO A 41 15.37 -3.57 15.51
N SER A 42 14.88 -3.71 16.73
CA SER A 42 13.59 -3.19 17.17
C SER A 42 13.63 -1.69 17.47
N TYR A 43 12.52 -1.02 17.36
CA TYR A 43 12.33 0.38 17.76
C TYR A 43 12.08 0.57 19.27
N ALA A 44 12.02 -0.52 20.05
CA ALA A 44 11.70 -0.53 21.48
C ALA A 44 12.52 0.44 22.35
N LYS A 45 13.79 0.65 22.01
CA LYS A 45 14.74 1.47 22.82
C LYS A 45 15.05 2.83 22.19
N ARG A 46 14.37 3.21 21.11
CA ARG A 46 14.61 4.50 20.44
C ARG A 46 13.81 5.61 21.09
N GLN A 47 14.52 6.64 21.54
CA GLN A 47 13.91 7.81 22.18
C GLN A 47 12.98 8.57 21.24
N ASP A 48 13.35 8.75 19.97
CA ASP A 48 12.50 9.39 18.96
C ASP A 48 11.20 8.63 18.69
N ALA A 49 11.25 7.29 18.73
CA ALA A 49 10.05 6.46 18.60
C ALA A 49 9.14 6.59 19.84
N ALA A 50 9.72 6.71 21.04
CA ALA A 50 8.95 6.94 22.26
C ALA A 50 8.25 8.31 22.24
N ILE A 51 8.97 9.39 21.90
CA ILE A 51 8.42 10.75 21.76
C ILE A 51 7.31 10.78 20.71
N TRP A 52 7.53 10.10 19.58
CA TRP A 52 6.52 9.97 18.53
C TRP A 52 5.25 9.25 19.04
N ALA A 53 5.41 8.17 19.81
CA ALA A 53 4.29 7.43 20.38
C ALA A 53 3.44 8.29 21.33
N ASP A 54 4.08 9.09 22.19
CA ASP A 54 3.40 10.01 23.12
C ASP A 54 2.57 11.03 22.34
N LYS A 55 3.15 11.62 21.29
CA LYS A 55 2.45 12.58 20.45
C LYS A 55 1.23 11.96 19.74
N VAL A 56 1.40 10.77 19.16
CA VAL A 56 0.31 10.08 18.44
C VAL A 56 -0.79 9.64 19.41
N ALA A 57 -0.41 9.17 20.61
CA ALA A 57 -1.39 8.83 21.66
C ALA A 57 -2.28 10.03 22.00
N GLN A 58 -1.69 11.20 22.18
CA GLN A 58 -2.42 12.44 22.47
C GLN A 58 -3.27 12.91 21.27
N GLU A 59 -2.70 12.91 20.05
CA GLU A 59 -3.38 13.42 18.84
C GLU A 59 -4.60 12.58 18.46
N TYR A 60 -4.49 11.25 18.57
CA TYR A 60 -5.53 10.31 18.14
C TYR A 60 -6.29 9.66 19.31
N GLN A 61 -6.05 10.09 20.56
CA GLN A 61 -6.68 9.57 21.76
C GLN A 61 -6.57 8.04 21.91
N LEU A 62 -5.39 7.50 21.58
CA LEU A 62 -5.06 6.09 21.75
C LEU A 62 -4.28 5.85 23.04
N ASP A 63 -4.36 4.63 23.56
CA ASP A 63 -3.53 4.20 24.70
C ASP A 63 -2.03 4.24 24.32
N GLU A 64 -1.27 5.07 25.03
CA GLU A 64 0.17 5.24 24.85
C GLU A 64 0.93 3.93 25.01
N LYS A 65 0.57 3.14 26.03
CA LYS A 65 1.21 1.84 26.29
C LYS A 65 0.96 0.87 25.13
N TRP A 66 -0.24 0.90 24.56
CA TRP A 66 -0.57 0.09 23.39
C TRP A 66 0.30 0.47 22.19
N ILE A 67 0.43 1.77 21.87
CA ILE A 67 1.27 2.25 20.76
C ILE A 67 2.73 1.84 20.99
N LYS A 68 3.28 2.13 22.18
CA LYS A 68 4.66 1.76 22.54
C LYS A 68 4.88 0.25 22.40
N ASN A 69 3.90 -0.57 22.81
CA ASN A 69 3.98 -2.02 22.63
C ASN A 69 4.03 -2.44 21.15
N GLN A 70 3.28 -1.75 20.25
CA GLN A 70 3.41 -2.02 18.81
C GLN A 70 4.84 -1.70 18.32
N LEU A 71 5.40 -0.56 18.71
CA LEU A 71 6.76 -0.17 18.32
C LEU A 71 7.85 -1.11 18.88
N THR A 72 7.63 -1.79 20.02
CA THR A 72 8.55 -2.83 20.48
C THR A 72 8.60 -4.02 19.52
N GLN A 73 7.53 -4.27 18.79
CA GLN A 73 7.40 -5.37 17.85
C GLN A 73 7.82 -4.98 16.43
N ALA A 74 7.88 -3.67 16.13
CA ALA A 74 8.35 -3.13 14.86
C ALA A 74 9.85 -3.36 14.67
N ARG A 75 10.27 -3.66 13.43
CA ARG A 75 11.66 -3.97 13.06
C ARG A 75 12.10 -3.09 11.89
N TYR A 76 13.32 -2.63 11.96
CA TYR A 76 13.97 -1.98 10.82
C TYR A 76 14.14 -2.97 9.65
N ILE A 77 13.83 -2.55 8.44
CA ILE A 77 13.99 -3.36 7.22
C ILE A 77 15.06 -2.72 6.32
N PRO A 78 16.29 -3.28 6.26
CA PRO A 78 17.43 -2.66 5.56
C PRO A 78 17.23 -2.43 4.05
N SER A 79 16.32 -3.16 3.41
CA SER A 79 16.03 -2.98 1.98
C SER A 79 15.14 -1.76 1.70
N ILE A 80 14.30 -1.32 2.64
CA ILE A 80 13.29 -0.28 2.40
C ILE A 80 13.91 1.08 2.07
N PRO A 81 14.95 1.58 2.79
CA PRO A 81 15.59 2.83 2.43
C PRO A 81 16.16 2.85 0.99
N LYS A 82 16.60 1.70 0.49
CA LYS A 82 17.07 1.57 -0.89
C LYS A 82 15.92 1.56 -1.90
N LEU A 83 14.80 0.93 -1.55
CA LEU A 83 13.63 0.82 -2.43
C LEU A 83 12.90 2.15 -2.60
N ILE A 84 12.93 3.03 -1.59
CA ILE A 84 12.23 4.31 -1.64
C ILE A 84 13.01 5.41 -2.37
N LEU A 85 14.32 5.26 -2.56
CA LEU A 85 15.14 6.19 -3.31
C LEU A 85 14.74 6.20 -4.80
N PRO A 86 14.68 7.38 -5.43
CA PRO A 86 14.50 7.48 -6.87
C PRO A 86 15.68 6.83 -7.60
N PRO A 87 15.46 6.30 -8.81
CA PRO A 87 16.55 5.73 -9.61
C PRO A 87 17.62 6.80 -9.90
N THR A 88 18.88 6.41 -9.73
CA THR A 88 20.04 7.31 -9.96
C THR A 88 20.25 7.66 -11.44
N GLN A 89 19.74 6.85 -12.35
CA GLN A 89 19.77 7.10 -13.79
C GLN A 89 18.36 7.35 -14.32
N ILE A 90 18.13 8.51 -14.89
CA ILE A 90 16.91 8.81 -15.64
C ILE A 90 17.04 8.15 -17.01
N ASN A 91 16.78 6.87 -17.09
CA ASN A 91 16.62 6.19 -18.39
C ASN A 91 15.42 6.84 -19.10
N LYS A 92 15.56 7.09 -20.43
CA LYS A 92 14.45 7.57 -21.25
C LYS A 92 13.22 6.68 -20.98
N LYS A 93 12.13 7.30 -20.54
CA LYS A 93 10.88 6.58 -20.24
C LYS A 93 10.41 5.85 -21.50
N ASN A 94 10.51 4.54 -21.52
CA ASN A 94 9.99 3.72 -22.61
C ASN A 94 8.53 3.33 -22.29
N TRP A 95 7.59 4.09 -22.85
CA TRP A 95 6.16 3.87 -22.62
C TRP A 95 5.70 2.48 -23.07
N ALA A 96 6.17 2.00 -24.24
CA ALA A 96 5.81 0.67 -24.75
C ALA A 96 6.24 -0.44 -23.80
N ALA A 97 7.46 -0.39 -23.28
CA ALA A 97 7.96 -1.35 -22.31
C ALA A 97 7.24 -1.26 -20.96
N TYR A 98 6.81 -0.05 -20.55
CA TYR A 98 5.98 0.14 -19.37
C TYR A 98 4.59 -0.47 -19.57
N GLN A 99 3.92 -0.14 -20.65
CA GLN A 99 2.58 -0.63 -21.00
C GLN A 99 2.53 -2.15 -21.10
N ALA A 100 3.54 -2.78 -21.73
CA ALA A 100 3.62 -4.22 -21.87
C ALA A 100 3.64 -5.02 -20.55
N ARG A 101 3.97 -4.37 -19.43
CA ARG A 101 3.91 -5.00 -18.09
C ARG A 101 2.50 -5.17 -17.56
N PHE A 102 1.57 -4.35 -18.06
CA PHE A 102 0.18 -4.33 -17.58
C PHE A 102 -0.79 -4.89 -18.61
N ILE A 103 -0.46 -4.77 -19.90
CA ILE A 103 -1.29 -5.27 -21.00
C ILE A 103 -0.68 -6.60 -21.46
N GLU A 104 -0.85 -7.65 -20.66
CA GLU A 104 -0.44 -9.02 -20.96
C GLU A 104 -1.67 -9.95 -20.95
N PRO A 105 -1.69 -11.02 -21.76
CA PRO A 105 -2.85 -11.91 -21.88
C PRO A 105 -3.36 -12.46 -20.55
N LYS A 106 -2.45 -12.84 -19.65
CA LYS A 106 -2.82 -13.39 -18.32
C LYS A 106 -3.55 -12.36 -17.45
N ARG A 107 -3.10 -11.11 -17.48
CA ARG A 107 -3.75 -10.03 -16.69
C ARG A 107 -5.12 -9.68 -17.29
N ILE A 108 -5.23 -9.64 -18.62
CA ILE A 108 -6.49 -9.40 -19.32
C ILE A 108 -7.49 -10.51 -18.98
N GLU A 109 -7.08 -11.77 -19.06
CA GLU A 109 -7.91 -12.93 -18.71
C GLU A 109 -8.37 -12.86 -17.24
N ALA A 110 -7.45 -12.60 -16.32
CA ALA A 110 -7.77 -12.43 -14.90
C ALA A 110 -8.77 -11.28 -14.69
N GLY A 111 -8.64 -10.18 -15.44
CA GLY A 111 -9.56 -9.05 -15.42
C GLY A 111 -10.96 -9.41 -15.90
N VAL A 112 -11.05 -10.17 -16.98
CA VAL A 112 -12.33 -10.69 -17.48
C VAL A 112 -12.99 -11.60 -16.44
N GLN A 113 -12.23 -12.48 -15.79
CA GLN A 113 -12.76 -13.33 -14.73
C GLN A 113 -13.18 -12.52 -13.51
N PHE A 114 -12.37 -11.56 -13.08
CA PHE A 114 -12.72 -10.66 -11.98
C PHE A 114 -14.03 -9.92 -12.28
N TRP A 115 -14.18 -9.37 -13.48
CA TRP A 115 -15.40 -8.69 -13.93
C TRP A 115 -16.61 -9.60 -13.86
N LYS A 116 -16.54 -10.79 -14.48
CA LYS A 116 -17.65 -11.75 -14.50
C LYS A 116 -18.12 -12.15 -13.10
N HIS A 117 -17.18 -12.41 -12.19
CA HIS A 117 -17.51 -12.80 -10.82
C HIS A 117 -18.09 -11.66 -9.97
N ASN A 118 -17.79 -10.42 -10.32
CA ASN A 118 -18.18 -9.25 -9.55
C ASN A 118 -19.13 -8.31 -10.31
N GLN A 119 -19.74 -8.77 -11.40
CA GLN A 119 -20.53 -7.95 -12.31
C GLN A 119 -21.59 -7.12 -11.59
N LYS A 120 -22.34 -7.73 -10.67
CA LYS A 120 -23.39 -7.06 -9.91
C LYS A 120 -22.81 -5.91 -9.06
N ARG A 121 -21.73 -6.16 -8.34
CA ARG A 121 -21.09 -5.14 -7.48
C ARG A 121 -20.45 -4.01 -8.28
N LEU A 122 -19.89 -4.32 -9.44
CA LEU A 122 -19.33 -3.34 -10.36
C LEU A 122 -20.44 -2.43 -10.92
N GLN A 123 -21.59 -2.98 -11.28
CA GLN A 123 -22.74 -2.22 -11.75
C GLN A 123 -23.31 -1.33 -10.63
N GLU A 124 -23.51 -1.88 -9.43
CA GLU A 124 -23.97 -1.12 -8.25
C GLU A 124 -23.03 0.05 -7.94
N ALA A 125 -21.71 -0.15 -8.05
CA ALA A 125 -20.72 0.90 -7.82
C ALA A 125 -20.77 1.97 -8.91
N GLU A 126 -20.89 1.58 -10.19
CA GLU A 126 -21.05 2.51 -11.31
C GLU A 126 -22.31 3.37 -11.19
N GLU A 127 -23.44 2.75 -10.82
CA GLU A 127 -24.71 3.45 -10.60
C GLU A 127 -24.62 4.44 -9.42
N LYS A 128 -23.93 4.03 -8.33
CA LYS A 128 -23.85 4.84 -7.10
C LYS A 128 -22.86 5.99 -7.21
N PHE A 129 -21.68 5.76 -7.81
CA PHE A 129 -20.55 6.70 -7.80
C PHE A 129 -20.29 7.35 -9.15
N GLY A 130 -20.90 6.86 -10.23
CA GLY A 130 -20.69 7.37 -11.59
C GLY A 130 -19.30 7.01 -12.18
N VAL A 131 -18.55 6.12 -11.54
CA VAL A 131 -17.25 5.67 -12.01
C VAL A 131 -17.42 4.42 -12.86
N PRO A 132 -17.00 4.44 -14.16
CA PRO A 132 -17.19 3.29 -15.05
C PRO A 132 -16.55 2.02 -14.50
N ALA A 133 -17.27 0.90 -14.56
CA ALA A 133 -16.83 -0.40 -14.04
C ALA A 133 -15.46 -0.84 -14.60
N TRP A 134 -15.19 -0.56 -15.90
CA TRP A 134 -13.90 -0.89 -16.52
C TRP A 134 -12.71 -0.15 -15.88
N LEU A 135 -12.93 1.06 -15.36
CA LEU A 135 -11.89 1.83 -14.69
C LEU A 135 -11.55 1.21 -13.32
N VAL A 136 -12.57 0.83 -12.54
CA VAL A 136 -12.40 0.15 -11.26
C VAL A 136 -11.64 -1.16 -11.43
N VAL A 137 -12.05 -1.98 -12.41
CA VAL A 137 -11.37 -3.25 -12.75
C VAL A 137 -9.92 -3.00 -13.18
N GLY A 138 -9.69 -1.97 -14.00
CA GLY A 138 -8.36 -1.57 -14.46
C GLY A 138 -7.43 -1.20 -13.30
N ILE A 139 -7.90 -0.37 -12.36
CA ILE A 139 -7.14 0.03 -11.17
C ILE A 139 -6.74 -1.21 -10.35
N ILE A 140 -7.70 -2.05 -9.98
CA ILE A 140 -7.43 -3.26 -9.17
C ILE A 140 -6.46 -4.21 -9.90
N GLY A 141 -6.59 -4.29 -11.23
CA GLY A 141 -5.69 -5.07 -12.08
C GLY A 141 -4.27 -4.55 -12.10
N VAL A 142 -4.07 -3.24 -12.18
CA VAL A 142 -2.76 -2.59 -12.17
C VAL A 142 -2.11 -2.70 -10.79
N GLU A 143 -2.85 -2.42 -9.73
CA GLU A 143 -2.32 -2.35 -8.37
C GLU A 143 -1.86 -3.71 -7.85
N THR A 144 -2.68 -4.74 -7.97
CA THR A 144 -2.38 -6.02 -7.32
C THR A 144 -2.58 -7.26 -8.19
N PHE A 145 -2.83 -7.09 -9.49
CA PHE A 145 -3.21 -8.22 -10.32
C PHE A 145 -4.40 -8.98 -9.70
N TYR A 146 -5.45 -8.22 -9.38
CA TYR A 146 -6.67 -8.75 -8.77
C TYR A 146 -6.44 -9.48 -7.43
N GLY A 147 -5.50 -8.99 -6.62
CA GLY A 147 -5.17 -9.51 -5.30
C GLY A 147 -4.03 -10.55 -5.27
N GLN A 148 -3.38 -10.85 -6.40
CA GLN A 148 -2.26 -11.81 -6.44
C GLN A 148 -0.96 -11.22 -5.87
N HIS A 149 -0.80 -9.88 -5.87
CA HIS A 149 0.41 -9.16 -5.49
C HIS A 149 0.13 -8.00 -4.55
N THR A 150 -0.34 -8.29 -3.34
CA THR A 150 -0.69 -7.26 -2.33
C THR A 150 0.50 -6.79 -1.48
N GLY A 151 1.70 -7.32 -1.73
CA GLY A 151 2.90 -7.03 -0.94
C GLY A 151 3.19 -8.07 0.14
N ASN A 152 4.48 -8.15 0.54
CA ASN A 152 4.97 -9.15 1.50
C ASN A 152 5.68 -8.53 2.71
N PHE A 153 5.74 -7.20 2.81
CA PHE A 153 6.33 -6.52 3.94
C PHE A 153 5.31 -6.43 5.07
N ARG A 154 5.75 -6.67 6.31
CA ARG A 154 4.91 -6.29 7.45
C ARG A 154 4.75 -4.76 7.44
N THR A 155 3.52 -4.30 7.36
CA THR A 155 3.21 -2.86 7.21
C THR A 155 3.73 -2.05 8.39
N LEU A 156 3.65 -2.61 9.61
CA LEU A 156 4.22 -2.00 10.81
C LEU A 156 5.73 -1.74 10.64
N ASP A 157 6.48 -2.72 10.14
CA ASP A 157 7.93 -2.59 9.94
C ASP A 157 8.25 -1.59 8.83
N ALA A 158 7.52 -1.67 7.73
CA ALA A 158 7.73 -0.81 6.57
C ALA A 158 7.51 0.67 6.93
N LEU A 159 6.38 0.98 7.54
CA LEU A 159 6.05 2.35 7.93
C LEU A 159 6.95 2.86 9.06
N SER A 160 7.31 2.00 10.03
CA SER A 160 8.27 2.40 11.09
C SER A 160 9.65 2.70 10.50
N THR A 161 10.13 1.88 9.54
CA THR A 161 11.40 2.15 8.86
C THR A 161 11.37 3.48 8.12
N LEU A 162 10.31 3.77 7.39
CA LEU A 162 10.17 5.03 6.66
C LEU A 162 9.88 6.24 7.55
N THR A 163 9.40 6.02 8.77
CA THR A 163 9.18 7.07 9.77
C THR A 163 10.48 7.47 10.46
N PHE A 164 11.25 6.49 10.91
CA PHE A 164 12.38 6.75 11.79
C PHE A 164 13.75 6.67 11.10
N ASP A 165 13.84 6.00 9.96
CA ASP A 165 15.09 5.75 9.22
C ASP A 165 14.94 6.08 7.73
N PHE A 166 14.22 7.16 7.40
CA PHE A 166 14.07 7.60 6.03
C PHE A 166 15.43 8.07 5.47
N PRO A 167 15.82 7.67 4.24
CA PRO A 167 17.13 8.01 3.70
C PRO A 167 17.26 9.52 3.45
N SER A 168 18.31 10.12 4.03
CA SER A 168 18.60 11.55 3.91
C SER A 168 18.96 11.97 2.48
N GLU A 169 19.43 11.01 1.68
CA GLU A 169 19.82 11.19 0.27
C GLU A 169 18.62 11.42 -0.66
N HIS A 170 17.41 11.16 -0.18
CA HIS A 170 16.21 11.40 -0.98
C HIS A 170 15.98 12.90 -1.17
N PRO A 171 15.72 13.40 -2.41
CA PRO A 171 15.59 14.84 -2.69
C PRO A 171 14.53 15.57 -1.85
N ARG A 172 13.51 14.83 -1.40
CA ARG A 172 12.42 15.33 -0.55
C ARG A 172 12.39 14.60 0.80
N ALA A 173 13.54 14.33 1.41
CA ALA A 173 13.65 13.47 2.59
C ALA A 173 12.72 13.92 3.73
N LYS A 174 12.82 15.18 4.15
CA LYS A 174 12.01 15.71 5.29
C LYS A 174 10.50 15.60 5.05
N GLU A 175 10.05 15.96 3.85
CA GLU A 175 8.64 15.92 3.48
C GLU A 175 8.12 14.47 3.44
N ARG A 176 8.88 13.58 2.82
CA ARG A 176 8.51 12.17 2.70
C ARG A 176 8.52 11.46 4.04
N GLN A 177 9.51 11.74 4.89
CA GLN A 177 9.55 11.23 6.26
C GLN A 177 8.34 11.69 7.07
N ALA A 178 7.97 12.97 6.99
CA ALA A 178 6.78 13.50 7.66
C ALA A 178 5.49 12.83 7.12
N PHE A 179 5.40 12.57 5.83
CA PHE A 179 4.30 11.81 5.24
C PHE A 179 4.20 10.41 5.84
N PHE A 180 5.29 9.62 5.85
CA PHE A 180 5.27 8.27 6.39
C PHE A 180 5.03 8.22 7.91
N SER A 181 5.45 9.24 8.63
CA SER A 181 5.13 9.42 10.05
C SER A 181 3.62 9.50 10.29
N LYS A 182 2.89 10.24 9.44
CA LYS A 182 1.43 10.29 9.47
C LYS A 182 0.80 8.96 9.06
N GLU A 183 1.33 8.31 8.02
CA GLU A 183 0.82 7.02 7.57
C GLU A 183 0.98 5.92 8.64
N LEU A 184 2.08 5.93 9.40
CA LEU A 184 2.24 5.02 10.55
C LEU A 184 1.18 5.29 11.62
N ALA A 185 0.88 6.55 11.92
CA ALA A 185 -0.17 6.91 12.88
C ALA A 185 -1.54 6.43 12.38
N HIS A 186 -1.91 6.73 11.13
CA HIS A 186 -3.17 6.25 10.52
C HIS A 186 -3.26 4.72 10.50
N PHE A 187 -2.15 4.03 10.25
CA PHE A 187 -2.09 2.58 10.29
C PHE A 187 -2.42 2.02 11.69
N LEU A 188 -1.85 2.61 12.73
CA LEU A 188 -2.13 2.18 14.11
C LEU A 188 -3.57 2.51 14.52
N VAL A 189 -4.08 3.69 14.14
CA VAL A 189 -5.50 4.06 14.35
C VAL A 189 -6.43 3.06 13.66
N LEU A 190 -6.16 2.75 12.38
CA LEU A 190 -6.93 1.77 11.62
C LEU A 190 -6.90 0.39 12.30
N ALA A 191 -5.71 -0.09 12.63
CA ALA A 191 -5.56 -1.40 13.25
C ALA A 191 -6.25 -1.49 14.63
N HIS A 192 -6.22 -0.41 15.40
CA HIS A 192 -6.91 -0.33 16.69
C HIS A 192 -8.44 -0.35 16.51
N ARG A 193 -8.96 0.50 15.59
CA ARG A 193 -10.39 0.60 15.30
C ARG A 193 -10.97 -0.72 14.80
N GLU A 194 -10.29 -1.36 13.86
CA GLU A 194 -10.74 -2.61 13.24
C GLU A 194 -10.31 -3.86 14.04
N LYS A 195 -9.75 -3.68 15.24
CA LYS A 195 -9.26 -4.78 16.12
C LYS A 195 -8.30 -5.74 15.41
N MET A 196 -7.56 -5.24 14.44
CA MET A 196 -6.54 -6.01 13.73
C MET A 196 -5.24 -6.08 14.53
N LYS A 197 -4.45 -7.14 14.32
CA LYS A 197 -3.11 -7.26 14.90
C LYS A 197 -2.10 -6.59 13.97
N PRO A 198 -1.49 -5.43 14.30
CA PRO A 198 -0.58 -4.70 13.42
C PRO A 198 0.57 -5.54 12.87
N ILE A 199 1.08 -6.48 13.67
CA ILE A 199 2.17 -7.37 13.28
C ILE A 199 1.81 -8.40 12.20
N SER A 200 0.53 -8.68 12.00
CA SER A 200 0.06 -9.65 10.99
C SER A 200 -0.26 -9.03 9.64
N ILE A 201 -0.43 -7.71 9.59
CA ILE A 201 -0.83 -7.00 8.37
C ILE A 201 0.36 -6.85 7.42
N LYS A 202 0.17 -7.29 6.19
CA LYS A 202 1.16 -7.19 5.12
C LYS A 202 0.68 -6.23 4.04
N GLY A 203 1.65 -5.57 3.42
CA GLY A 203 1.42 -4.63 2.34
C GLY A 203 2.67 -4.41 1.49
N SER A 204 2.71 -3.31 0.74
CA SER A 204 3.88 -2.91 -0.02
C SER A 204 5.03 -2.46 0.89
N TYR A 205 6.23 -2.30 0.32
CA TYR A 205 7.38 -1.74 1.04
C TYR A 205 7.16 -0.29 1.52
N ALA A 206 6.20 0.41 0.90
CA ALA A 206 5.81 1.77 1.26
C ALA A 206 4.55 1.83 2.16
N GLY A 207 4.02 0.68 2.60
CA GLY A 207 2.89 0.61 3.52
C GLY A 207 1.51 0.65 2.90
N ALA A 208 1.38 0.51 1.57
CA ALA A 208 0.09 0.38 0.91
C ALA A 208 -0.57 -0.97 1.20
N LEU A 209 -1.90 -0.97 1.36
CA LEU A 209 -2.70 -2.06 1.94
C LEU A 209 -3.74 -2.61 0.98
N GLY A 210 -3.97 -3.91 1.09
CA GLY A 210 -5.08 -4.61 0.45
C GLY A 210 -5.01 -4.67 -1.07
N LEU A 211 -6.12 -5.06 -1.70
CA LEU A 211 -6.22 -5.15 -3.15
C LEU A 211 -6.09 -3.81 -3.87
N PRO A 212 -6.64 -2.70 -3.34
CA PRO A 212 -6.56 -1.40 -4.00
C PRO A 212 -5.25 -0.65 -3.69
N GLN A 213 -4.34 -1.23 -2.88
CA GLN A 213 -3.09 -0.59 -2.46
C GLN A 213 -3.31 0.79 -1.84
N PHE A 214 -4.33 0.92 -0.99
CA PHE A 214 -4.58 2.15 -0.27
C PHE A 214 -3.52 2.41 0.80
N MET A 215 -3.04 3.63 0.88
CA MET A 215 -2.32 4.08 2.06
C MET A 215 -3.26 4.11 3.26
N PRO A 216 -2.76 3.94 4.51
CA PRO A 216 -3.63 3.98 5.70
C PRO A 216 -4.51 5.22 5.80
N SER A 217 -4.02 6.40 5.42
CA SER A 217 -4.82 7.62 5.34
C SER A 217 -5.92 7.55 4.29
N SER A 218 -5.62 6.97 3.12
CA SER A 218 -6.62 6.76 2.06
C SER A 218 -7.68 5.75 2.50
N TRP A 219 -7.31 4.70 3.22
CA TRP A 219 -8.28 3.79 3.82
C TRP A 219 -9.22 4.53 4.77
N ALA A 220 -8.68 5.34 5.68
CA ALA A 220 -9.50 6.10 6.62
C ALA A 220 -10.47 7.07 5.94
N GLN A 221 -10.11 7.60 4.76
CA GLN A 221 -10.88 8.62 4.05
C GLN A 221 -11.86 8.05 3.04
N PHE A 222 -11.49 6.99 2.31
CA PHE A 222 -12.22 6.52 1.13
C PHE A 222 -12.75 5.09 1.22
N ALA A 223 -12.28 4.30 2.20
CA ALA A 223 -12.78 2.94 2.32
C ALA A 223 -14.20 2.91 2.89
N ILE A 224 -15.03 2.09 2.30
CA ILE A 224 -16.43 1.93 2.68
C ILE A 224 -16.82 0.47 2.80
N ASP A 225 -17.74 0.19 3.71
CA ASP A 225 -18.53 -1.04 3.77
C ASP A 225 -19.57 -0.99 2.65
N PHE A 226 -19.28 -1.68 1.54
CA PHE A 226 -20.12 -1.58 0.34
C PHE A 226 -21.19 -2.67 0.26
N ASP A 227 -21.02 -3.77 0.98
CA ASP A 227 -22.06 -4.82 1.05
C ASP A 227 -22.95 -4.74 2.29
N GLY A 228 -22.64 -3.85 3.25
CA GLY A 228 -23.45 -3.55 4.40
C GLY A 228 -23.29 -4.54 5.56
N ASP A 229 -22.18 -5.30 5.61
CA ASP A 229 -21.91 -6.27 6.65
C ASP A 229 -21.38 -5.65 7.97
N LYS A 230 -21.20 -4.32 7.99
CA LYS A 230 -20.68 -3.48 9.09
C LYS A 230 -19.17 -3.63 9.31
N HIS A 231 -18.46 -4.14 8.33
CA HIS A 231 -17.02 -4.28 8.36
C HIS A 231 -16.42 -3.82 7.03
N ILE A 232 -15.24 -3.21 7.06
CA ILE A 232 -14.51 -2.80 5.85
C ILE A 232 -13.30 -3.69 5.68
N ASP A 233 -13.34 -4.59 4.69
CA ASP A 233 -12.23 -5.50 4.39
C ASP A 233 -11.69 -5.32 2.97
N LEU A 234 -10.65 -4.51 2.83
CA LEU A 234 -9.95 -4.33 1.56
C LEU A 234 -8.91 -5.43 1.24
N PHE A 235 -8.76 -6.44 2.11
CA PHE A 235 -7.87 -7.56 1.87
C PHE A 235 -8.56 -8.73 1.16
N ALA A 236 -9.80 -9.03 1.52
CA ALA A 236 -10.52 -10.20 1.02
C ALA A 236 -11.88 -9.88 0.39
N ASN A 237 -12.63 -8.91 0.92
CA ASN A 237 -13.97 -8.57 0.47
C ASN A 237 -13.95 -7.77 -0.83
N LYS A 238 -14.37 -8.38 -1.95
CA LYS A 238 -14.37 -7.75 -3.27
C LYS A 238 -15.43 -6.64 -3.40
N ALA A 239 -16.52 -6.71 -2.63
CA ALA A 239 -17.53 -5.65 -2.64
C ALA A 239 -16.93 -4.36 -2.07
N ASP A 240 -16.30 -4.43 -0.89
CA ASP A 240 -15.66 -3.27 -0.26
C ASP A 240 -14.53 -2.69 -1.12
N VAL A 241 -13.73 -3.58 -1.72
CA VAL A 241 -12.66 -3.17 -2.64
C VAL A 241 -13.22 -2.39 -3.82
N ILE A 242 -14.27 -2.90 -4.47
CA ILE A 242 -14.91 -2.27 -5.63
C ILE A 242 -15.55 -0.95 -5.22
N GLY A 243 -16.34 -0.96 -4.15
CA GLY A 243 -16.99 0.24 -3.63
C GLY A 243 -15.99 1.32 -3.23
N SER A 244 -14.93 0.96 -2.51
CA SER A 244 -13.90 1.90 -2.05
C SER A 244 -13.04 2.47 -3.18
N VAL A 245 -12.80 1.70 -4.26
CA VAL A 245 -12.08 2.21 -5.44
C VAL A 245 -12.95 3.18 -6.24
N ALA A 246 -14.27 2.98 -6.23
CA ALA A 246 -15.22 3.84 -6.94
C ALA A 246 -15.62 5.09 -6.15
N ASN A 247 -15.52 5.07 -4.81
CA ASN A 247 -15.85 6.16 -3.90
C ASN A 247 -14.82 7.28 -3.94
#